data_b495e22a81113825ee1589f7cd42d79f
#
_entry.id   b495e22a81113825ee1589f7cd42d79f
#
_cell.length_a   1.000
_cell.length_b   1.000
_cell.length_c   1.000
_cell.angle_alpha   90.00
_cell.angle_beta   90.00
_cell.angle_gamma   90.00
#
_symmetry.space_group_name_H-M   'P 1'
#
loop_
_entity.id
_entity.type
_entity.pdbx_description
1 polymer ?
#
loop_
_entity_poly.entity_id
_entity_poly.type
_entity_poly.pdbx_seq_one_letter_code
_entity_poly.pdbx_strand_id
1 'polypeptide(L)'
;MPDIRDRVEQDRGLLKKIQLVIPGYAGYRRREDIRAADNLLRIQLANQMKTVRGDLEEIRDGMAMDGKVQGLQTIGNAIFTIEGLEAKTRHAEGGYSGISATIQIKETELDRLYEYDYAMLESLDQAVGLVSAIRDAADPKAFDGAVKSLMKSLSAFETAWKSRTNAVTGIQVR
;
A
#
# COMPACT_ATOMS: atom_id res chain seq x y z
N MET A 1 -31.65 5.50 -3.56
CA MET A 1 -30.93 4.28 -3.16
C MET A 1 -30.06 3.89 -4.33
N PRO A 2 -28.74 3.78 -4.20
CA PRO A 2 -27.92 3.24 -5.28
C PRO A 2 -28.36 1.80 -5.54
N ASP A 3 -28.52 1.46 -6.81
CA ASP A 3 -28.97 0.15 -7.26
C ASP A 3 -27.94 -0.91 -6.83
N ILE A 4 -28.43 -2.06 -6.34
CA ILE A 4 -27.60 -3.22 -5.97
C ILE A 4 -26.69 -3.62 -7.14
N ARG A 5 -27.13 -3.40 -8.39
CA ARG A 5 -26.35 -3.66 -9.61
C ARG A 5 -25.14 -2.75 -9.73
N ASP A 6 -25.28 -1.46 -9.41
CA ASP A 6 -24.17 -0.49 -9.46
C ASP A 6 -23.08 -0.83 -8.42
N ARG A 7 -23.47 -1.30 -7.24
CA ARG A 7 -22.53 -1.78 -6.22
C ARG A 7 -21.77 -3.04 -6.68
N VAL A 8 -22.50 -4.04 -7.19
CA VAL A 8 -21.88 -5.28 -7.68
C VAL A 8 -20.91 -5.02 -8.85
N GLU A 9 -21.19 -4.03 -9.70
CA GLU A 9 -20.27 -3.64 -10.78
C GLU A 9 -19.05 -2.89 -10.25
N GLN A 10 -19.21 -2.03 -9.23
CA GLN A 10 -18.08 -1.35 -8.59
C GLN A 10 -17.15 -2.33 -7.88
N ASP A 11 -17.68 -3.29 -7.13
CA ASP A 11 -16.91 -4.30 -6.41
C ASP A 11 -16.16 -5.25 -7.35
N ARG A 12 -16.83 -5.68 -8.43
CA ARG A 12 -16.16 -6.41 -9.52
C ARG A 12 -15.08 -5.58 -10.18
N GLY A 13 -15.26 -4.25 -10.25
CA GLY A 13 -14.29 -3.30 -10.77
C GLY A 13 -13.03 -3.22 -9.90
N LEU A 14 -13.17 -3.11 -8.58
CA LEU A 14 -12.04 -3.05 -7.64
C LEU A 14 -11.27 -4.36 -7.61
N LEU A 15 -11.96 -5.49 -7.47
CA LEU A 15 -11.32 -6.80 -7.51
C LEU A 15 -10.53 -7.00 -8.81
N LYS A 16 -11.12 -6.63 -9.95
CA LYS A 16 -10.45 -6.75 -11.25
C LYS A 16 -9.21 -5.85 -11.34
N LYS A 17 -9.27 -4.62 -10.82
CA LYS A 17 -8.12 -3.71 -10.75
C LYS A 17 -7.00 -4.30 -9.89
N ILE A 18 -7.32 -4.87 -8.72
CA ILE A 18 -6.35 -5.54 -7.85
C ILE A 18 -5.73 -6.74 -8.58
N GLN A 19 -6.52 -7.55 -9.26
CA GLN A 19 -6.05 -8.71 -10.04
C GLN A 19 -5.10 -8.33 -11.18
N LEU A 20 -5.25 -7.16 -11.78
CA LEU A 20 -4.32 -6.65 -12.79
C LEU A 20 -2.93 -6.35 -12.23
N VAL A 21 -2.86 -5.93 -10.96
CA VAL A 21 -1.59 -5.61 -10.27
C VAL A 21 -0.99 -6.85 -9.61
N ILE A 22 -1.84 -7.74 -9.08
CA ILE A 22 -1.42 -8.91 -8.31
C ILE A 22 -1.90 -10.19 -9.02
N PRO A 23 -1.05 -10.83 -9.85
CA PRO A 23 -1.40 -12.10 -10.49
C PRO A 23 -1.74 -13.17 -9.45
N GLY A 24 -2.83 -13.90 -9.69
CA GLY A 24 -3.28 -14.98 -8.79
C GLY A 24 -4.11 -14.53 -7.58
N TYR A 25 -4.39 -13.22 -7.46
CA TYR A 25 -5.26 -12.72 -6.40
C TYR A 25 -6.71 -13.16 -6.63
N ALA A 26 -7.19 -14.12 -5.82
CA ALA A 26 -8.55 -14.69 -5.95
C ALA A 26 -9.63 -13.91 -5.17
N GLY A 27 -9.22 -12.96 -4.33
CA GLY A 27 -10.11 -12.23 -3.44
C GLY A 27 -10.44 -12.99 -2.15
N TYR A 28 -11.45 -12.52 -1.43
CA TYR A 28 -11.76 -12.98 -0.06
C TYR A 28 -13.01 -13.88 0.01
N ARG A 29 -13.46 -14.47 -1.08
CA ARG A 29 -14.73 -15.22 -1.14
C ARG A 29 -14.70 -16.55 -0.41
N ARG A 30 -13.54 -17.22 -0.35
CA ARG A 30 -13.37 -18.50 0.34
C ARG A 30 -12.30 -18.36 1.41
N ARG A 31 -12.41 -19.14 2.48
CA ARG A 31 -11.45 -19.09 3.61
C ARG A 31 -10.01 -19.34 3.18
N GLU A 32 -9.80 -20.28 2.27
CA GLU A 32 -8.46 -20.58 1.72
C GLU A 32 -7.96 -19.42 0.87
N ASP A 33 -8.86 -18.78 0.11
CA ASP A 33 -8.56 -17.61 -0.72
C ASP A 33 -8.15 -16.40 0.13
N ILE A 34 -8.71 -16.23 1.34
CA ILE A 34 -8.41 -15.08 2.22
C ILE A 34 -6.94 -15.05 2.60
N ARG A 35 -6.38 -16.18 3.05
CA ARG A 35 -4.95 -16.25 3.43
C ARG A 35 -4.04 -16.08 2.24
N ALA A 36 -4.37 -16.71 1.12
CA ALA A 36 -3.61 -16.60 -0.11
C ALA A 36 -3.63 -15.17 -0.65
N ALA A 37 -4.81 -14.53 -0.70
CA ALA A 37 -4.98 -13.16 -1.14
C ALA A 37 -4.24 -12.17 -0.24
N ASP A 38 -4.34 -12.30 1.08
CA ASP A 38 -3.62 -11.47 2.04
C ASP A 38 -2.11 -11.60 1.88
N ASN A 39 -1.60 -12.82 1.74
CA ASN A 39 -0.17 -13.05 1.55
C ASN A 39 0.34 -12.45 0.24
N LEU A 40 -0.38 -12.66 -0.87
CA LEU A 40 -0.04 -12.07 -2.17
C LEU A 40 -0.04 -10.54 -2.12
N LEU A 41 -1.06 -9.96 -1.51
CA LEU A 41 -1.15 -8.50 -1.34
C LEU A 41 0.05 -7.96 -0.55
N ARG A 42 0.34 -8.54 0.63
CA ARG A 42 1.45 -8.09 1.49
C ARG A 42 2.81 -8.21 0.79
N ILE A 43 3.06 -9.30 0.09
CA ILE A 43 4.29 -9.50 -0.67
C ILE A 43 4.40 -8.45 -1.77
N GLN A 44 3.32 -8.21 -2.51
CA GLN A 44 3.32 -7.23 -3.60
C GLN A 44 3.56 -5.81 -3.07
N LEU A 45 2.85 -5.40 -2.02
CA LEU A 45 3.02 -4.09 -1.39
C LEU A 45 4.45 -3.91 -0.86
N ALA A 46 4.99 -4.90 -0.14
CA ALA A 46 6.35 -4.84 0.40
C ALA A 46 7.41 -4.80 -0.71
N ASN A 47 7.21 -5.51 -1.82
CA ASN A 47 8.13 -5.47 -2.96
C ASN A 47 8.10 -4.10 -3.66
N GLN A 48 6.94 -3.48 -3.83
CA GLN A 48 6.84 -2.13 -4.38
C GLN A 48 7.54 -1.10 -3.46
N MET A 49 7.32 -1.19 -2.14
CA MET A 49 8.03 -0.33 -1.18
C MET A 49 9.55 -0.50 -1.24
N LYS A 50 10.02 -1.75 -1.35
CA LYS A 50 11.46 -2.03 -1.52
C LYS A 50 12.02 -1.37 -2.76
N THR A 51 11.30 -1.38 -3.88
CA THR A 51 11.72 -0.71 -5.11
C THR A 51 11.79 0.79 -4.90
N VAL A 52 10.73 1.42 -4.38
CA VAL A 52 10.72 2.87 -4.09
C VAL A 52 11.85 3.26 -3.14
N ARG A 53 12.09 2.46 -2.10
CA ARG A 53 13.20 2.69 -1.16
C ARG A 53 14.55 2.65 -1.87
N GLY A 54 14.82 1.64 -2.68
CA GLY A 54 16.07 1.52 -3.43
C GLY A 54 16.31 2.70 -4.37
N ASP A 55 15.28 3.17 -5.06
CA ASP A 55 15.35 4.34 -5.94
C ASP A 55 15.67 5.63 -5.13
N LEU A 56 15.09 5.79 -3.94
CA LEU A 56 15.39 6.93 -3.06
C LEU A 56 16.82 6.86 -2.49
N GLU A 57 17.31 5.67 -2.15
CA GLU A 57 18.68 5.44 -1.71
C GLU A 57 19.67 5.84 -2.83
N GLU A 58 19.40 5.44 -4.08
CA GLU A 58 20.19 5.83 -5.25
C GLU A 58 20.23 7.35 -5.45
N ILE A 59 19.08 8.02 -5.36
CA ILE A 59 19.00 9.48 -5.46
C ILE A 59 19.83 10.14 -4.34
N ARG A 60 19.70 9.66 -3.10
CA ARG A 60 20.45 10.18 -1.95
C ARG A 60 21.95 10.04 -2.13
N ASP A 61 22.40 8.89 -2.61
CA ASP A 61 23.82 8.63 -2.88
C ASP A 61 24.35 9.55 -3.97
N GLY A 62 23.60 9.75 -5.06
CA GLY A 62 23.93 10.71 -6.11
C GLY A 62 24.04 12.13 -5.57
N MET A 63 23.11 12.57 -4.73
CA MET A 63 23.17 13.89 -4.09
C MET A 63 24.40 14.06 -3.22
N ALA A 64 24.80 13.02 -2.47
CA ALA A 64 25.97 13.05 -1.62
C ALA A 64 27.27 13.15 -2.46
N MET A 65 27.36 12.39 -3.55
CA MET A 65 28.48 12.44 -4.49
C MET A 65 28.63 13.80 -5.15
N ASP A 66 27.51 14.44 -5.51
CA ASP A 66 27.47 15.79 -6.10
C ASP A 66 27.73 16.91 -5.07
N GLY A 67 27.90 16.59 -3.79
CA GLY A 67 28.05 17.57 -2.70
C GLY A 67 26.77 18.36 -2.39
N LYS A 68 25.61 17.88 -2.82
CA LYS A 68 24.29 18.49 -2.56
C LYS A 68 23.80 18.11 -1.16
N VAL A 69 24.37 18.75 -0.13
CA VAL A 69 24.04 18.44 1.28
C VAL A 69 22.61 18.80 1.64
N GLN A 70 22.07 19.85 1.01
CA GLN A 70 20.70 20.27 1.21
C GLN A 70 19.74 19.18 0.70
N GLY A 71 18.81 18.75 1.55
CA GLY A 71 17.84 17.72 1.23
C GLY A 71 18.23 16.28 1.61
N LEU A 72 19.51 16.00 1.93
CA LEU A 72 19.94 14.66 2.35
C LEU A 72 19.19 14.15 3.59
N GLN A 73 18.90 15.04 4.54
CA GLN A 73 18.11 14.69 5.72
C GLN A 73 16.65 14.41 5.36
N THR A 74 16.07 15.24 4.47
CA THR A 74 14.68 15.13 4.04
C THR A 74 14.42 13.80 3.31
N ILE A 75 15.29 13.43 2.36
CA ILE A 75 15.19 12.15 1.67
C ILE A 75 15.51 10.97 2.60
N GLY A 76 16.45 11.13 3.54
CA GLY A 76 16.77 10.13 4.56
C GLY A 76 15.56 9.80 5.45
N ASN A 77 14.78 10.81 5.83
CA ASN A 77 13.54 10.60 6.59
C ASN A 77 12.48 9.84 5.77
N ALA A 78 12.38 10.10 4.46
CA ALA A 78 11.48 9.36 3.58
C ALA A 78 11.91 7.88 3.44
N ILE A 79 13.21 7.62 3.27
CA ILE A 79 13.77 6.25 3.24
C ILE A 79 13.44 5.50 4.54
N PHE A 80 13.69 6.12 5.69
CA PHE A 80 13.39 5.51 6.99
C PHE A 80 11.90 5.20 7.16
N THR A 81 11.02 6.11 6.71
CA THR A 81 9.57 5.91 6.79
C THR A 81 9.13 4.71 5.94
N ILE A 82 9.61 4.63 4.69
CA ILE A 82 9.21 3.54 3.80
C ILE A 82 9.79 2.19 4.25
N GLU A 83 11.00 2.17 4.81
CA GLU A 83 11.59 0.97 5.41
C GLU A 83 10.73 0.43 6.56
N GLY A 84 10.27 1.32 7.45
CA GLY A 84 9.37 0.95 8.54
C GLY A 84 8.02 0.40 8.04
N LEU A 85 7.45 0.99 6.99
CA LEU A 85 6.21 0.50 6.37
C LEU A 85 6.42 -0.83 5.65
N GLU A 86 7.53 -1.01 4.92
CA GLU A 86 7.92 -2.28 4.28
C GLU A 86 8.00 -3.40 5.31
N ALA A 87 8.73 -3.18 6.42
CA ALA A 87 8.90 -4.15 7.47
C ALA A 87 7.54 -4.52 8.13
N LYS A 88 6.72 -3.53 8.49
CA LYS A 88 5.37 -3.76 9.03
C LYS A 88 4.51 -4.59 8.09
N THR A 89 4.53 -4.27 6.79
CA THR A 89 3.70 -4.95 5.78
C THR A 89 4.19 -6.38 5.55
N ARG A 90 5.49 -6.60 5.46
CA ARG A 90 6.09 -7.91 5.20
C ARG A 90 5.91 -8.87 6.38
N HIS A 91 6.10 -8.39 7.60
CA HIS A 91 6.08 -9.20 8.83
C HIS A 91 4.77 -9.14 9.59
N ALA A 92 3.76 -8.41 9.08
CA ALA A 92 2.43 -8.49 9.66
C ALA A 92 1.98 -9.95 9.64
N GLU A 93 1.80 -10.53 10.81
CA GLU A 93 1.17 -11.84 10.92
C GLU A 93 -0.19 -11.76 10.25
N GLY A 94 -0.46 -12.71 9.34
CA GLY A 94 -1.76 -12.77 8.69
C GLY A 94 -2.82 -12.90 9.77
N GLY A 95 -3.49 -11.80 10.10
CA GLY A 95 -4.53 -11.74 11.14
C GLY A 95 -5.69 -12.71 10.94
N TYR A 96 -5.56 -13.63 9.99
CA TYR A 96 -6.55 -14.66 9.65
C TYR A 96 -6.31 -16.01 10.36
N SER A 97 -5.29 -16.13 11.21
CA SER A 97 -5.00 -17.40 11.93
C SER A 97 -6.10 -17.80 12.91
N GLY A 98 -6.89 -16.82 13.39
CA GLY A 98 -8.01 -17.01 14.31
C GLY A 98 -9.40 -17.09 13.67
N ILE A 99 -9.54 -16.89 12.34
CA ILE A 99 -10.84 -16.98 11.70
C ILE A 99 -11.32 -18.42 11.70
N SER A 100 -12.34 -18.69 12.54
CA SER A 100 -13.02 -19.99 12.61
C SER A 100 -13.72 -20.31 11.29
N ALA A 101 -13.87 -21.59 10.96
CA ALA A 101 -14.58 -22.06 9.78
C ALA A 101 -16.05 -21.57 9.70
N THR A 102 -16.60 -21.15 10.84
CA THR A 102 -17.98 -20.69 11.00
C THR A 102 -18.19 -19.18 10.74
N ILE A 103 -17.12 -18.39 10.69
CA ILE A 103 -17.23 -16.94 10.45
C ILE A 103 -17.42 -16.70 8.96
N GLN A 104 -18.60 -16.22 8.57
CA GLN A 104 -18.88 -15.73 7.23
C GLN A 104 -18.56 -14.24 7.17
N ILE A 105 -17.71 -13.84 6.22
CA ILE A 105 -17.45 -12.43 5.94
C ILE A 105 -18.68 -11.88 5.22
N LYS A 106 -19.24 -10.80 5.73
CA LYS A 106 -20.39 -10.14 5.11
C LYS A 106 -19.96 -9.39 3.84
N GLU A 107 -20.86 -9.27 2.89
CA GLU A 107 -20.60 -8.56 1.61
C GLU A 107 -20.06 -7.13 1.85
N THR A 108 -20.68 -6.39 2.77
CA THR A 108 -20.21 -5.03 3.15
C THR A 108 -18.82 -4.99 3.79
N GLU A 109 -18.36 -6.07 4.38
CA GLU A 109 -17.02 -6.20 4.93
C GLU A 109 -16.00 -6.52 3.84
N LEU A 110 -16.41 -7.35 2.86
CA LEU A 110 -15.61 -7.63 1.66
C LEU A 110 -15.36 -6.34 0.87
N ASP A 111 -16.40 -5.55 0.63
CA ASP A 111 -16.30 -4.29 -0.10
C ASP A 111 -15.27 -3.36 0.53
N ARG A 112 -15.35 -3.18 1.85
CA ARG A 112 -14.38 -2.37 2.59
C ARG A 112 -12.94 -2.91 2.51
N LEU A 113 -12.75 -4.22 2.54
CA LEU A 113 -11.42 -4.81 2.39
C LEU A 113 -10.84 -4.50 1.01
N TYR A 114 -11.65 -4.64 -0.06
CA TYR A 114 -11.21 -4.29 -1.41
C TYR A 114 -10.92 -2.79 -1.57
N GLU A 115 -11.71 -1.92 -0.94
CA GLU A 115 -11.46 -0.48 -0.94
C GLU A 115 -10.10 -0.16 -0.28
N TYR A 116 -9.79 -0.75 0.88
CA TYR A 116 -8.51 -0.55 1.56
C TYR A 116 -7.34 -1.13 0.77
N ASP A 117 -7.49 -2.34 0.21
CA ASP A 117 -6.47 -2.98 -0.60
C ASP A 117 -6.14 -2.14 -1.85
N TYR A 118 -7.16 -1.63 -2.52
CA TYR A 118 -6.99 -0.76 -3.67
C TYR A 118 -6.37 0.60 -3.29
N ALA A 119 -6.80 1.22 -2.20
CA ALA A 119 -6.24 2.47 -1.72
C ALA A 119 -4.74 2.35 -1.38
N MET A 120 -4.31 1.22 -0.83
CA MET A 120 -2.89 0.95 -0.58
C MET A 120 -2.10 0.82 -1.88
N LEU A 121 -2.60 0.09 -2.87
CA LEU A 121 -1.97 -0.05 -4.19
C LEU A 121 -1.87 1.30 -4.90
N GLU A 122 -2.93 2.09 -4.90
CA GLU A 122 -2.97 3.43 -5.50
C GLU A 122 -1.97 4.38 -4.83
N SER A 123 -1.87 4.34 -3.50
CA SER A 123 -0.90 5.16 -2.76
C SER A 123 0.55 4.81 -3.14
N LEU A 124 0.85 3.54 -3.35
CA LEU A 124 2.20 3.12 -3.78
C LEU A 124 2.47 3.43 -5.25
N ASP A 125 1.47 3.33 -6.12
CA ASP A 125 1.61 3.75 -7.52
C ASP A 125 1.92 5.24 -7.62
N GLN A 126 1.24 6.08 -6.83
CA GLN A 126 1.57 7.49 -6.68
C GLN A 126 2.99 7.70 -6.16
N ALA A 127 3.44 6.92 -5.17
CA ALA A 127 4.79 7.00 -4.63
C ALA A 127 5.86 6.72 -5.71
N VAL A 128 5.64 5.71 -6.56
CA VAL A 128 6.53 5.42 -7.71
C VAL A 128 6.64 6.62 -8.66
N GLY A 129 5.52 7.24 -9.01
CA GLY A 129 5.53 8.46 -9.85
C GLY A 129 6.28 9.63 -9.21
N LEU A 130 6.16 9.79 -7.89
CA LEU A 130 6.82 10.85 -7.14
C LEU A 130 8.33 10.68 -7.01
N VAL A 131 8.85 9.45 -7.06
CA VAL A 131 10.31 9.20 -7.12
C VAL A 131 10.93 9.83 -8.35
N SER A 132 10.29 9.71 -9.51
CA SER A 132 10.75 10.39 -10.73
C SER A 132 10.75 11.91 -10.56
N ALA A 133 9.71 12.47 -9.95
CA ALA A 133 9.65 13.92 -9.68
C ALA A 133 10.74 14.39 -8.71
N ILE A 134 11.13 13.56 -7.72
CA ILE A 134 12.25 13.83 -6.81
C ILE A 134 13.58 13.82 -7.57
N ARG A 135 13.78 12.81 -8.43
CA ARG A 135 14.99 12.65 -9.25
C ARG A 135 15.20 13.83 -10.20
N ASP A 136 14.12 14.28 -10.85
CA ASP A 136 14.12 15.29 -11.91
C ASP A 136 13.96 16.73 -11.37
N ALA A 137 13.93 16.91 -10.04
CA ALA A 137 13.70 18.22 -9.44
C ALA A 137 14.78 19.22 -9.81
N ALA A 138 14.39 20.33 -10.46
CA ALA A 138 15.29 21.34 -10.99
C ALA A 138 15.91 22.23 -9.91
N ASP A 139 15.24 22.37 -8.77
CA ASP A 139 15.66 23.24 -7.66
C ASP A 139 15.26 22.64 -6.29
N PRO A 140 15.83 23.16 -5.18
CA PRO A 140 15.53 22.67 -3.85
C PRO A 140 14.04 22.75 -3.47
N LYS A 141 13.30 23.73 -3.92
CA LYS A 141 11.87 23.90 -3.62
C LYS A 141 11.04 22.83 -4.31
N ALA A 142 11.34 22.52 -5.58
CA ALA A 142 10.69 21.44 -6.32
C ALA A 142 10.99 20.09 -5.67
N PHE A 143 12.25 19.85 -5.25
CA PHE A 143 12.68 18.67 -4.52
C PHE A 143 11.90 18.49 -3.20
N ASP A 144 11.87 19.51 -2.34
CA ASP A 144 11.15 19.46 -1.06
C ASP A 144 9.65 19.26 -1.27
N GLY A 145 9.06 19.88 -2.29
CA GLY A 145 7.67 19.69 -2.67
C GLY A 145 7.35 18.25 -3.08
N ALA A 146 8.21 17.64 -3.88
CA ALA A 146 8.07 16.26 -4.32
C ALA A 146 8.22 15.27 -3.15
N VAL A 147 9.23 15.45 -2.27
CA VAL A 147 9.39 14.62 -1.08
C VAL A 147 8.22 14.77 -0.12
N LYS A 148 7.70 15.97 0.08
CA LYS A 148 6.49 16.20 0.88
C LYS A 148 5.26 15.47 0.32
N SER A 149 5.11 15.46 -0.99
CA SER A 149 4.03 14.72 -1.67
C SER A 149 4.19 13.21 -1.50
N LEU A 150 5.42 12.69 -1.58
CA LEU A 150 5.73 11.29 -1.28
C LEU A 150 5.35 10.93 0.16
N MET A 151 5.75 11.74 1.13
CA MET A 151 5.40 11.50 2.54
C MET A 151 3.87 11.50 2.77
N LYS A 152 3.14 12.35 2.05
CA LYS A 152 1.67 12.35 2.08
C LYS A 152 1.09 11.04 1.53
N SER A 153 1.63 10.54 0.42
CA SER A 153 1.23 9.26 -0.18
C SER A 153 1.51 8.08 0.78
N LEU A 154 2.69 8.04 1.41
CA LEU A 154 3.03 7.03 2.42
C LEU A 154 2.11 7.10 3.65
N SER A 155 1.71 8.29 4.08
CA SER A 155 0.74 8.48 5.17
C SER A 155 -0.66 7.97 4.79
N ALA A 156 -1.09 8.17 3.54
CA ALA A 156 -2.34 7.62 3.03
C ALA A 156 -2.31 6.08 3.02
N PHE A 157 -1.19 5.49 2.59
CA PHE A 157 -0.96 4.05 2.69
C PHE A 157 -1.10 3.55 4.12
N GLU A 158 -0.40 4.18 5.08
CA GLU A 158 -0.45 3.77 6.49
C GLU A 158 -1.86 3.84 7.07
N THR A 159 -2.63 4.85 6.68
CA THR A 159 -4.03 5.01 7.09
C THR A 159 -4.90 3.87 6.55
N ALA A 160 -4.77 3.55 5.27
CA ALA A 160 -5.50 2.44 4.65
C ALA A 160 -5.10 1.10 5.28
N TRP A 161 -3.81 0.88 5.55
CA TRP A 161 -3.29 -0.30 6.23
C TRP A 161 -3.89 -0.48 7.63
N LYS A 162 -3.91 0.58 8.45
CA LYS A 162 -4.52 0.55 9.79
C LYS A 162 -6.01 0.26 9.73
N SER A 163 -6.72 0.89 8.81
CA SER A 163 -8.17 0.67 8.61
C SER A 163 -8.47 -0.75 8.19
N ARG A 164 -7.68 -1.32 7.27
CA ARG A 164 -7.75 -2.72 6.86
C ARG A 164 -7.51 -3.67 8.02
N THR A 165 -6.45 -3.44 8.79
CA THR A 165 -6.11 -4.27 9.96
C THR A 165 -7.25 -4.27 11.00
N ASN A 166 -7.83 -3.12 11.28
CA ASN A 166 -8.97 -2.99 12.18
C ASN A 166 -10.21 -3.72 11.65
N ALA A 167 -10.47 -3.63 10.34
CA ALA A 167 -11.59 -4.35 9.72
C ALA A 167 -11.42 -5.87 9.85
N VAL A 168 -10.22 -6.39 9.56
CA VAL A 168 -9.89 -7.82 9.72
C VAL A 168 -10.04 -8.27 11.17
N THR A 169 -9.50 -7.51 12.13
CA THR A 169 -9.62 -7.81 13.56
C THR A 169 -11.08 -7.81 14.00
N GLY A 170 -11.89 -6.86 13.53
CA GLY A 170 -13.32 -6.79 13.82
C GLY A 170 -14.12 -8.01 13.32
N ILE A 171 -13.70 -8.60 12.19
CA ILE A 171 -14.30 -9.84 11.65
C ILE A 171 -13.91 -11.06 12.51
N GLN A 172 -12.72 -11.09 13.05
CA GLN A 172 -12.21 -12.21 13.86
C GLN A 172 -12.84 -12.33 15.25
N VAL A 173 -13.25 -11.21 15.84
CA VAL A 173 -13.75 -11.13 17.22
C VAL A 173 -15.24 -11.51 17.34
N ARG A 174 -15.94 -11.79 16.24
CA ARG A 174 -17.32 -12.30 16.24
C ARG A 174 -17.37 -13.81 16.34
#